data_9b3cdb19ba40f8bae2fb1f23fd32fecd
#
_entry.id   9b3cdb19ba40f8bae2fb1f23fd32fecd
#
_cell.length_a   1.000
_cell.length_b   1.000
_cell.length_c   1.000
_cell.angle_alpha   90.00
_cell.angle_beta   90.00
_cell.angle_gamma   90.00
#
_symmetry.space_group_name_H-M   'P 1'
#
loop_
_entity.id
_entity.type
_entity.pdbx_description
1 polymer ?
#
loop_
_entity_poly.entity_id
_entity_poly.type
_entity_poly.pdbx_seq_one_letter_code
_entity_poly.pdbx_strand_id
1 'polypeptide(L)'
;MSSLQGKVAVVTGASKGIGAAIARQLAAAGAAVVVNYDSSREGAERVVKEITKAGGRALAVQGSVAREQDVKRLFDEAVAKFGHVDVLVNNAGVYAFAPLDEVTESEYRRQFDTNVLGTLLASREAARRIKGPGSIINLSSVVSENPLPGSSVYSATKGAVDAITQALAKELGSRGIRVNSIAPGPVRTEGFAQTGFEGSDAGKHMVAGTPLGRLGEPADIARVALFLASEESAWLTGERLTASGGLN
;
A
#
# COMPACT_ATOMS: atom_id res chain seq x y z
N MET A 1 -4.12 6.45 21.68
CA MET A 1 -3.82 6.73 20.25
C MET A 1 -2.56 5.95 19.89
N SER A 2 -2.60 5.19 18.81
CA SER A 2 -1.45 4.42 18.30
C SER A 2 -0.25 5.35 18.11
N SER A 3 0.86 5.07 18.78
CA SER A 3 2.09 5.89 18.69
C SER A 3 3.14 5.17 17.87
N LEU A 4 3.74 5.89 16.92
CA LEU A 4 4.89 5.44 16.14
C LEU A 4 6.12 6.32 16.39
N GLN A 5 6.20 6.90 17.59
CA GLN A 5 7.32 7.77 17.97
C GLN A 5 8.66 7.02 17.83
N GLY A 6 9.58 7.63 17.10
CA GLY A 6 10.89 7.04 16.83
C GLY A 6 10.93 5.94 15.76
N LYS A 7 9.79 5.51 15.21
CA LYS A 7 9.72 4.54 14.12
C LYS A 7 10.01 5.18 12.77
N VAL A 8 10.50 4.37 11.83
CA VAL A 8 10.74 4.75 10.44
C VAL A 8 9.89 3.89 9.52
N ALA A 9 9.06 4.54 8.70
CA ALA A 9 8.17 3.88 7.76
C ALA A 9 8.55 4.20 6.31
N VAL A 10 8.59 3.18 5.45
CA VAL A 10 8.70 3.31 4.00
C VAL A 10 7.32 3.05 3.40
N VAL A 11 6.78 4.00 2.62
CA VAL A 11 5.49 3.85 1.93
C VAL A 11 5.74 3.94 0.43
N THR A 12 5.49 2.84 -0.30
CA THR A 12 5.68 2.81 -1.75
C THR A 12 4.47 3.41 -2.48
N GLY A 13 4.71 4.11 -3.60
CA GLY A 13 3.64 4.75 -4.37
C GLY A 13 2.88 5.82 -3.57
N ALA A 14 3.58 6.59 -2.73
CA ALA A 14 2.97 7.48 -1.75
C ALA A 14 2.80 8.95 -2.22
N SER A 15 2.89 9.21 -3.52
CA SER A 15 2.74 10.57 -4.07
C SER A 15 1.29 11.07 -4.15
N LYS A 16 0.30 10.17 -4.07
CA LYS A 16 -1.14 10.47 -4.15
C LYS A 16 -2.00 9.36 -3.52
N GLY A 17 -3.31 9.59 -3.46
CA GLY A 17 -4.32 8.60 -3.07
C GLY A 17 -4.08 7.97 -1.70
N ILE A 18 -4.27 6.65 -1.62
CA ILE A 18 -4.16 5.87 -0.39
C ILE A 18 -2.75 5.97 0.20
N GLY A 19 -1.71 5.83 -0.61
CA GLY A 19 -0.33 5.89 -0.13
C GLY A 19 0.03 7.24 0.50
N ALA A 20 -0.41 8.34 -0.09
CA ALA A 20 -0.21 9.68 0.48
C ALA A 20 -0.96 9.86 1.81
N ALA A 21 -2.19 9.35 1.91
CA ALA A 21 -2.95 9.39 3.16
C ALA A 21 -2.28 8.55 4.26
N ILE A 22 -1.79 7.35 3.91
CA ILE A 22 -1.03 6.50 4.83
C ILE A 22 0.24 7.22 5.30
N ALA A 23 1.01 7.81 4.39
CA ALA A 23 2.24 8.53 4.73
C ALA A 23 1.98 9.67 5.74
N ARG A 24 0.93 10.47 5.51
CA ARG A 24 0.52 11.54 6.44
C ARG A 24 0.08 10.99 7.79
N GLN A 25 -0.70 9.91 7.79
CA GLN A 25 -1.25 9.32 9.01
C GLN A 25 -0.13 8.73 9.90
N LEU A 26 0.84 8.01 9.30
CA LEU A 26 1.97 7.46 10.02
C LEU A 26 2.88 8.57 10.57
N ALA A 27 3.10 9.63 9.79
CA ALA A 27 3.86 10.80 10.23
C ALA A 27 3.17 11.54 11.40
N ALA A 28 1.86 11.71 11.34
CA ALA A 28 1.07 12.31 12.42
C ALA A 28 1.10 11.48 13.71
N ALA A 29 1.32 10.16 13.61
CA ALA A 29 1.54 9.26 14.73
C ALA A 29 2.99 9.27 15.25
N GLY A 30 3.90 10.07 14.68
CA GLY A 30 5.29 10.26 15.14
C GLY A 30 6.36 9.52 14.33
N ALA A 31 6.00 8.77 13.28
CA ALA A 31 6.99 8.13 12.43
C ALA A 31 7.75 9.12 11.57
N ALA A 32 9.02 8.81 11.26
CA ALA A 32 9.68 9.38 10.09
C ALA A 32 9.27 8.57 8.86
N VAL A 33 8.88 9.26 7.76
CA VAL A 33 8.28 8.59 6.60
C VAL A 33 9.08 8.82 5.33
N VAL A 34 9.40 7.73 4.65
CA VAL A 34 9.92 7.77 3.29
C VAL A 34 8.75 7.65 2.31
N VAL A 35 8.54 8.69 1.53
CA VAL A 35 7.50 8.83 0.50
C VAL A 35 8.12 8.40 -0.83
N ASN A 36 7.94 7.13 -1.19
CA ASN A 36 8.41 6.67 -2.50
C ASN A 36 7.43 7.03 -3.61
N TYR A 37 7.97 7.35 -4.76
CA TYR A 37 7.22 7.60 -6.00
C TYR A 37 8.01 7.12 -7.22
N ASP A 38 7.32 6.78 -8.29
CA ASP A 38 7.95 6.46 -9.58
C ASP A 38 8.05 7.71 -10.47
N SER A 39 6.92 8.29 -10.86
CA SER A 39 6.86 9.39 -11.83
C SER A 39 6.36 10.72 -11.26
N SER A 40 5.52 10.72 -10.23
CA SER A 40 4.89 11.95 -9.71
C SER A 40 5.75 12.62 -8.63
N ARG A 41 6.80 13.32 -9.06
CA ARG A 41 7.70 14.06 -8.16
C ARG A 41 6.98 15.15 -7.38
N GLU A 42 6.22 15.99 -8.07
CA GLU A 42 5.47 17.09 -7.43
C GLU A 42 4.48 16.57 -6.38
N GLY A 43 3.81 15.46 -6.66
CA GLY A 43 2.93 14.80 -5.69
C GLY A 43 3.67 14.37 -4.44
N ALA A 44 4.83 13.73 -4.57
CA ALA A 44 5.64 13.30 -3.44
C ALA A 44 6.19 14.49 -2.63
N GLU A 45 6.71 15.50 -3.30
CA GLU A 45 7.21 16.73 -2.65
C GLU A 45 6.09 17.47 -1.91
N ARG A 46 4.88 17.50 -2.46
CA ARG A 46 3.69 18.04 -1.76
C ARG A 46 3.41 17.27 -0.48
N VAL A 47 3.40 15.93 -0.51
CA VAL A 47 3.18 15.11 0.68
C VAL A 47 4.26 15.36 1.74
N VAL A 48 5.53 15.41 1.34
CA VAL A 48 6.65 15.71 2.24
C VAL A 48 6.48 17.11 2.87
N LYS A 49 6.13 18.12 2.06
CA LYS A 49 5.89 19.49 2.55
C LYS A 49 4.76 19.57 3.56
N GLU A 50 3.66 18.85 3.31
CA GLU A 50 2.53 18.79 4.25
C GLU A 50 2.92 18.12 5.57
N ILE A 51 3.64 17.00 5.52
CA ILE A 51 4.15 16.31 6.71
C ILE A 51 5.09 17.21 7.50
N THR A 52 6.05 17.87 6.84
CA THR A 52 7.03 18.74 7.53
C THR A 52 6.39 20.01 8.10
N LYS A 53 5.41 20.58 7.40
CA LYS A 53 4.62 21.71 7.91
C LYS A 53 3.84 21.35 9.18
N ALA A 54 3.40 20.09 9.29
CA ALA A 54 2.73 19.58 10.50
C ALA A 54 3.71 19.15 11.61
N GLY A 55 5.02 19.42 11.47
CA GLY A 55 6.06 19.07 12.45
C GLY A 55 6.61 17.64 12.34
N GLY A 56 6.17 16.88 11.35
CA GLY A 56 6.65 15.52 11.08
C GLY A 56 7.98 15.50 10.30
N ARG A 57 8.53 14.31 10.12
CA ARG A 57 9.75 14.06 9.34
C ARG A 57 9.45 13.22 8.12
N ALA A 58 9.83 13.69 6.94
CA ALA A 58 9.62 12.92 5.70
C ALA A 58 10.76 13.13 4.70
N LEU A 59 10.92 12.18 3.78
CA LEU A 59 11.86 12.21 2.67
C LEU A 59 11.15 11.66 1.42
N ALA A 60 11.23 12.36 0.29
CA ALA A 60 10.78 11.85 -0.99
C ALA A 60 11.93 11.09 -1.67
N VAL A 61 11.67 9.86 -2.13
CA VAL A 61 12.65 9.04 -2.87
C VAL A 61 12.01 8.50 -4.14
N GLN A 62 12.61 8.84 -5.28
CA GLN A 62 12.19 8.34 -6.58
C GLN A 62 12.69 6.91 -6.81
N GLY A 63 11.85 6.03 -7.34
CA GLY A 63 12.23 4.70 -7.78
C GLY A 63 11.04 3.82 -8.11
N SER A 64 11.18 3.02 -9.15
CA SER A 64 10.20 2.02 -9.51
C SER A 64 10.35 0.78 -8.65
N VAL A 65 9.25 0.32 -8.03
CA VAL A 65 9.25 -0.92 -7.24
C VAL A 65 9.50 -2.16 -8.10
N ALA A 66 9.23 -2.07 -9.41
CA ALA A 66 9.50 -3.15 -10.37
C ALA A 66 11.00 -3.30 -10.71
N ARG A 67 11.87 -2.42 -10.22
CA ARG A 67 13.32 -2.45 -10.48
C ARG A 67 14.10 -2.68 -9.20
N GLU A 68 14.80 -3.79 -9.12
CA GLU A 68 15.57 -4.21 -7.94
C GLU A 68 16.56 -3.13 -7.45
N GLN A 69 17.28 -2.50 -8.38
CA GLN A 69 18.26 -1.46 -8.06
C GLN A 69 17.61 -0.21 -7.44
N ASP A 70 16.42 0.18 -7.93
CA ASP A 70 15.67 1.31 -7.38
C ASP A 70 15.14 0.98 -5.98
N VAL A 71 14.64 -0.23 -5.78
CA VAL A 71 14.18 -0.68 -4.46
C VAL A 71 15.34 -0.71 -3.46
N LYS A 72 16.49 -1.26 -3.85
CA LYS A 72 17.67 -1.24 -2.99
C LYS A 72 18.07 0.18 -2.59
N ARG A 73 18.16 1.10 -3.56
CA ARG A 73 18.48 2.52 -3.32
C ARG A 73 17.45 3.18 -2.40
N LEU A 74 16.16 2.94 -2.59
CA LEU A 74 15.09 3.45 -1.73
C LEU A 74 15.36 3.15 -0.24
N PHE A 75 15.70 1.92 0.07
CA PHE A 75 15.98 1.52 1.43
C PHE A 75 17.34 2.00 1.94
N ASP A 76 18.35 2.10 1.07
CA ASP A 76 19.65 2.67 1.43
C ASP A 76 19.50 4.16 1.81
N GLU A 77 18.73 4.94 1.05
CA GLU A 77 18.41 6.33 1.37
C GLU A 77 17.58 6.46 2.65
N ALA A 78 16.62 5.55 2.88
CA ALA A 78 15.86 5.52 4.12
C ALA A 78 16.76 5.35 5.35
N VAL A 79 17.67 4.37 5.29
CA VAL A 79 18.64 4.10 6.39
C VAL A 79 19.65 5.24 6.52
N ALA A 80 20.16 5.78 5.43
CA ALA A 80 21.10 6.92 5.47
C ALA A 80 20.48 8.17 6.12
N LYS A 81 19.18 8.40 5.89
CA LYS A 81 18.47 9.58 6.42
C LYS A 81 17.97 9.41 7.85
N PHE A 82 17.45 8.20 8.19
CA PHE A 82 16.72 7.98 9.44
C PHE A 82 17.34 6.89 10.33
N GLY A 83 18.39 6.18 9.87
CA GLY A 83 19.17 5.22 10.65
C GLY A 83 18.68 3.78 10.57
N HIS A 84 17.39 3.54 10.38
CA HIS A 84 16.78 2.20 10.39
C HIS A 84 15.46 2.19 9.61
N VAL A 85 14.81 1.03 9.55
CA VAL A 85 13.44 0.86 9.05
C VAL A 85 12.70 -0.08 9.99
N ASP A 86 11.45 0.24 10.33
CA ASP A 86 10.56 -0.56 11.18
C ASP A 86 9.28 -0.99 10.45
N VAL A 87 8.79 -0.15 9.55
CA VAL A 87 7.52 -0.37 8.86
C VAL A 87 7.70 -0.25 7.36
N LEU A 88 7.14 -1.21 6.63
CA LEU A 88 6.96 -1.12 5.18
C LEU A 88 5.48 -1.13 4.85
N VAL A 89 5.04 -0.21 3.99
CA VAL A 89 3.73 -0.27 3.35
C VAL A 89 3.91 -0.44 1.85
N ASN A 90 3.63 -1.62 1.34
CA ASN A 90 3.58 -1.95 -0.08
C ASN A 90 2.25 -1.46 -0.66
N ASN A 91 2.22 -0.17 -1.01
CA ASN A 91 1.04 0.46 -1.60
C ASN A 91 1.18 0.69 -3.11
N ALA A 92 2.39 0.77 -3.65
CA ALA A 92 2.58 0.92 -5.09
C ALA A 92 1.84 -0.18 -5.85
N GLY A 93 1.00 0.22 -6.79
CA GLY A 93 0.22 -0.70 -7.58
C GLY A 93 -0.41 -0.02 -8.79
N VAL A 94 -0.62 -0.80 -9.81
CA VAL A 94 -1.28 -0.40 -11.05
C VAL A 94 -2.41 -1.38 -11.35
N TYR A 95 -3.40 -0.92 -12.08
CA TYR A 95 -4.51 -1.74 -12.55
C TYR A 95 -4.89 -1.36 -13.97
N ALA A 96 -5.43 -2.31 -14.68
CA ALA A 96 -6.21 -2.13 -15.90
C ALA A 96 -7.26 -3.22 -15.95
N PHE A 97 -8.38 -2.88 -16.55
CA PHE A 97 -9.49 -3.81 -16.78
C PHE A 97 -9.61 -4.02 -18.28
N ALA A 98 -9.68 -5.26 -18.71
CA ALA A 98 -9.86 -5.63 -20.11
C ALA A 98 -10.60 -6.96 -20.22
N PRO A 99 -11.50 -7.14 -21.20
CA PRO A 99 -12.03 -8.45 -21.58
C PRO A 99 -10.89 -9.42 -21.89
N LEU A 100 -11.15 -10.72 -21.77
CA LEU A 100 -10.10 -11.75 -21.90
C LEU A 100 -9.36 -11.69 -23.25
N ASP A 101 -10.07 -11.42 -24.32
CA ASP A 101 -9.56 -11.31 -25.69
C ASP A 101 -8.71 -10.04 -25.96
N GLU A 102 -8.79 -9.07 -25.04
CA GLU A 102 -7.97 -7.84 -25.08
C GLU A 102 -6.77 -7.86 -24.13
N VAL A 103 -6.59 -8.94 -23.36
CA VAL A 103 -5.44 -9.08 -22.45
C VAL A 103 -4.14 -9.18 -23.26
N THR A 104 -3.19 -8.28 -22.98
CA THR A 104 -1.87 -8.29 -23.63
C THR A 104 -0.76 -8.70 -22.66
N GLU A 105 0.31 -9.30 -23.21
CA GLU A 105 1.50 -9.64 -22.43
C GLU A 105 2.13 -8.42 -21.75
N SER A 106 2.18 -7.28 -22.45
CA SER A 106 2.75 -6.05 -21.90
C SER A 106 1.98 -5.54 -20.68
N GLU A 107 0.63 -5.57 -20.73
CA GLU A 107 -0.19 -5.16 -19.60
C GLU A 107 -0.14 -6.16 -18.45
N TYR A 108 -0.12 -7.47 -18.76
CA TYR A 108 0.14 -8.50 -17.76
C TYR A 108 1.47 -8.25 -17.02
N ARG A 109 2.57 -8.07 -17.76
CA ARG A 109 3.89 -7.79 -17.18
C ARG A 109 3.87 -6.52 -16.34
N ARG A 110 3.30 -5.43 -16.85
CA ARG A 110 3.21 -4.17 -16.12
C ARG A 110 2.53 -4.34 -14.76
N GLN A 111 1.43 -5.07 -14.71
CA GLN A 111 0.71 -5.31 -13.45
C GLN A 111 1.45 -6.27 -12.53
N PHE A 112 1.96 -7.40 -13.03
CA PHE A 112 2.69 -8.36 -12.21
C PHE A 112 4.03 -7.83 -11.72
N ASP A 113 4.78 -7.12 -12.55
CA ASP A 113 6.08 -6.54 -12.17
C ASP A 113 5.89 -5.47 -11.08
N THR A 114 4.84 -4.66 -11.17
CA THR A 114 4.60 -3.63 -10.17
C THR A 114 3.96 -4.21 -8.90
N ASN A 115 2.86 -4.95 -9.03
CA ASN A 115 2.03 -5.32 -7.89
C ASN A 115 2.60 -6.54 -7.14
N VAL A 116 3.24 -7.47 -7.84
CA VAL A 116 3.72 -8.75 -7.27
C VAL A 116 5.22 -8.72 -7.05
N LEU A 117 6.02 -8.57 -8.11
CA LEU A 117 7.47 -8.50 -8.00
C LEU A 117 7.90 -7.32 -7.12
N GLY A 118 7.30 -6.15 -7.31
CA GLY A 118 7.57 -4.97 -6.49
C GLY A 118 7.30 -5.18 -5.01
N THR A 119 6.19 -5.85 -4.66
CA THR A 119 5.88 -6.24 -3.28
C THR A 119 6.94 -7.17 -2.70
N LEU A 120 7.38 -8.17 -3.45
CA LEU A 120 8.43 -9.11 -3.01
C LEU A 120 9.77 -8.41 -2.83
N LEU A 121 10.21 -7.59 -3.80
CA LEU A 121 11.48 -6.87 -3.74
C LEU A 121 11.53 -5.91 -2.55
N ALA A 122 10.48 -5.12 -2.34
CA ALA A 122 10.42 -4.19 -1.23
C ALA A 122 10.34 -4.92 0.12
N SER A 123 9.57 -6.00 0.23
CA SER A 123 9.49 -6.83 1.44
C SER A 123 10.84 -7.47 1.77
N ARG A 124 11.57 -7.97 0.77
CA ARG A 124 12.92 -8.51 0.94
C ARG A 124 13.88 -7.46 1.48
N GLU A 125 13.89 -6.26 0.92
CA GLU A 125 14.78 -5.19 1.36
C GLU A 125 14.39 -4.65 2.76
N ALA A 126 13.09 -4.58 3.07
CA ALA A 126 12.62 -4.26 4.42
C ALA A 126 13.07 -5.32 5.42
N ALA A 127 12.83 -6.60 5.13
CA ALA A 127 13.22 -7.70 6.01
C ALA A 127 14.73 -7.73 6.29
N ARG A 128 15.58 -7.33 5.34
CA ARG A 128 17.04 -7.22 5.57
C ARG A 128 17.42 -6.09 6.52
N ARG A 129 16.63 -5.03 6.61
CA ARG A 129 16.95 -3.81 7.38
C ARG A 129 16.19 -3.67 8.68
N ILE A 130 15.07 -4.35 8.84
CA ILE A 130 14.33 -4.43 10.10
C ILE A 130 15.13 -5.33 11.04
N LYS A 131 15.69 -4.75 12.11
CA LYS A 131 16.57 -5.45 13.06
C LYS A 131 15.86 -5.98 14.31
N GLY A 132 14.60 -5.64 14.50
CA GLY A 132 13.77 -6.03 15.64
C GLY A 132 12.33 -6.22 15.24
N PRO A 133 11.38 -6.12 16.16
CA PRO A 133 9.97 -6.16 15.85
C PRO A 133 9.60 -5.10 14.80
N GLY A 134 8.88 -5.51 13.78
CA GLY A 134 8.49 -4.64 12.68
C GLY A 134 7.16 -5.02 12.03
N SER A 135 6.72 -4.24 11.06
CA SER A 135 5.46 -4.48 10.36
C SER A 135 5.61 -4.27 8.85
N ILE A 136 5.17 -5.25 8.09
CA ILE A 136 5.02 -5.15 6.62
C ILE A 136 3.52 -5.19 6.32
N ILE A 137 3.03 -4.20 5.60
CA ILE A 137 1.61 -4.03 5.26
C ILE A 137 1.48 -4.01 3.75
N ASN A 138 0.74 -4.96 3.20
CA ASN A 138 0.54 -5.09 1.77
C ASN A 138 -0.85 -4.56 1.37
N LEU A 139 -0.94 -3.70 0.35
CA LEU A 139 -2.23 -3.29 -0.22
C LEU A 139 -2.71 -4.35 -1.23
N SER A 140 -3.67 -5.16 -0.78
CA SER A 140 -4.46 -6.06 -1.61
C SER A 140 -5.68 -5.32 -2.20
N SER A 141 -6.78 -5.99 -2.41
CA SER A 141 -8.07 -5.44 -2.84
C SER A 141 -9.19 -6.47 -2.60
N VAL A 142 -10.43 -6.02 -2.48
CA VAL A 142 -11.60 -6.92 -2.46
C VAL A 142 -11.70 -7.80 -3.71
N VAL A 143 -11.17 -7.35 -4.84
CA VAL A 143 -11.18 -8.12 -6.09
C VAL A 143 -10.29 -9.37 -6.07
N SER A 144 -9.46 -9.56 -5.04
CA SER A 144 -8.70 -10.82 -4.87
C SER A 144 -9.61 -11.99 -4.56
N GLU A 145 -10.73 -11.78 -3.88
CA GLU A 145 -11.73 -12.80 -3.53
C GLU A 145 -13.02 -12.64 -4.35
N ASN A 146 -13.40 -11.41 -4.71
CA ASN A 146 -14.59 -11.09 -5.50
C ASN A 146 -14.20 -10.40 -6.81
N PRO A 147 -13.62 -11.14 -7.78
CA PRO A 147 -13.17 -10.58 -9.04
C PRO A 147 -14.34 -10.09 -9.89
N LEU A 148 -14.14 -8.96 -10.57
CA LEU A 148 -15.12 -8.41 -11.50
C LEU A 148 -14.82 -8.87 -12.95
N PRO A 149 -15.81 -8.90 -13.84
CA PRO A 149 -15.56 -9.07 -15.28
C PRO A 149 -14.48 -8.07 -15.75
N GLY A 150 -13.55 -8.54 -16.56
CA GLY A 150 -12.43 -7.74 -17.06
C GLY A 150 -11.28 -7.51 -16.08
N SER A 151 -11.36 -8.00 -14.83
CA SER A 151 -10.32 -7.79 -13.82
C SER A 151 -9.34 -8.96 -13.67
N SER A 152 -9.36 -9.95 -14.56
CA SER A 152 -8.63 -11.22 -14.40
C SER A 152 -7.16 -11.04 -14.02
N VAL A 153 -6.42 -10.19 -14.74
CA VAL A 153 -5.01 -9.92 -14.46
C VAL A 153 -4.84 -9.20 -13.12
N TYR A 154 -5.61 -8.13 -12.90
CA TYR A 154 -5.52 -7.35 -11.67
C TYR A 154 -5.88 -8.19 -10.44
N SER A 155 -6.99 -8.93 -10.49
CA SER A 155 -7.43 -9.82 -9.41
C SER A 155 -6.39 -10.90 -9.12
N ALA A 156 -5.76 -11.48 -10.15
CA ALA A 156 -4.67 -12.44 -9.98
C ALA A 156 -3.48 -11.81 -9.25
N THR A 157 -3.10 -10.55 -9.57
CA THR A 157 -2.02 -9.88 -8.83
C THR A 157 -2.37 -9.69 -7.36
N LYS A 158 -3.64 -9.39 -7.03
CA LYS A 158 -4.07 -9.17 -5.64
C LYS A 158 -4.22 -10.49 -4.86
N GLY A 159 -4.64 -11.55 -5.51
CA GLY A 159 -4.58 -12.91 -4.94
C GLY A 159 -3.14 -13.35 -4.65
N ALA A 160 -2.20 -13.04 -5.56
CA ALA A 160 -0.78 -13.28 -5.32
C ALA A 160 -0.25 -12.48 -4.10
N VAL A 161 -0.66 -11.23 -3.92
CA VAL A 161 -0.28 -10.40 -2.75
C VAL A 161 -0.82 -11.00 -1.44
N ASP A 162 -2.04 -11.55 -1.44
CA ASP A 162 -2.60 -12.22 -0.27
C ASP A 162 -1.82 -13.50 0.08
N ALA A 163 -1.47 -14.32 -0.92
CA ALA A 163 -0.63 -15.51 -0.72
C ALA A 163 0.78 -15.15 -0.22
N ILE A 164 1.40 -14.11 -0.79
CA ILE A 164 2.70 -13.57 -0.34
C ILE A 164 2.62 -13.13 1.13
N THR A 165 1.54 -12.45 1.52
CA THR A 165 1.33 -12.00 2.90
C THR A 165 1.37 -13.17 3.87
N GLN A 166 0.62 -14.24 3.59
CA GLN A 166 0.59 -15.41 4.45
C GLN A 166 1.93 -16.15 4.51
N ALA A 167 2.62 -16.28 3.37
CA ALA A 167 3.92 -16.93 3.32
C ALA A 167 4.97 -16.16 4.12
N LEU A 168 5.07 -14.85 3.90
CA LEU A 168 6.04 -14.00 4.60
C LEU A 168 5.72 -13.86 6.09
N ALA A 169 4.47 -13.90 6.51
CA ALA A 169 4.09 -13.92 7.92
C ALA A 169 4.69 -15.13 8.66
N LYS A 170 4.64 -16.31 8.03
CA LYS A 170 5.24 -17.53 8.57
C LYS A 170 6.76 -17.49 8.56
N GLU A 171 7.36 -16.95 7.49
CA GLU A 171 8.80 -16.88 7.32
C GLU A 171 9.46 -15.88 8.29
N LEU A 172 8.82 -14.72 8.50
CA LEU A 172 9.42 -13.62 9.25
C LEU A 172 8.95 -13.53 10.71
N GLY A 173 7.97 -14.33 11.10
CA GLY A 173 7.37 -14.31 12.43
C GLY A 173 8.38 -14.57 13.56
N SER A 174 9.33 -15.51 13.38
CA SER A 174 10.39 -15.79 14.36
C SER A 174 11.33 -14.60 14.62
N ARG A 175 11.33 -13.61 13.73
CA ARG A 175 12.08 -12.36 13.86
C ARG A 175 11.25 -11.21 14.45
N GLY A 176 10.00 -11.48 14.86
CA GLY A 176 9.07 -10.47 15.34
C GLY A 176 8.55 -9.53 14.24
N ILE A 177 8.70 -9.88 12.97
CA ILE A 177 8.19 -9.08 11.84
C ILE A 177 6.80 -9.61 11.45
N ARG A 178 5.79 -8.79 11.67
CA ARG A 178 4.41 -9.10 11.29
C ARG A 178 4.18 -8.72 9.82
N VAL A 179 3.43 -9.53 9.11
CA VAL A 179 3.07 -9.27 7.71
C VAL A 179 1.57 -9.44 7.55
N ASN A 180 0.86 -8.37 7.19
CA ASN A 180 -0.58 -8.39 6.99
C ASN A 180 -0.96 -7.67 5.69
N SER A 181 -2.14 -7.93 5.16
CA SER A 181 -2.69 -7.19 4.03
C SER A 181 -3.94 -6.40 4.41
N ILE A 182 -4.12 -5.28 3.73
CA ILE A 182 -5.39 -4.54 3.71
C ILE A 182 -6.00 -4.75 2.35
N ALA A 183 -7.26 -5.12 2.30
CA ALA A 183 -8.05 -5.27 1.08
C ALA A 183 -9.11 -4.16 1.00
N PRO A 184 -8.79 -3.01 0.38
CA PRO A 184 -9.75 -1.94 0.21
C PRO A 184 -10.88 -2.35 -0.75
N GLY A 185 -12.08 -1.85 -0.47
CA GLY A 185 -13.13 -1.70 -1.46
C GLY A 185 -12.87 -0.50 -2.36
N PRO A 186 -13.89 0.04 -3.04
CA PRO A 186 -13.76 1.24 -3.86
C PRO A 186 -13.47 2.46 -2.98
N VAL A 187 -12.35 3.12 -3.24
CA VAL A 187 -11.86 4.30 -2.49
C VAL A 187 -11.74 5.48 -3.43
N ARG A 188 -12.27 6.63 -3.03
CA ARG A 188 -12.17 7.88 -3.79
C ARG A 188 -10.73 8.37 -3.80
N THR A 189 -10.03 8.12 -4.91
CA THR A 189 -8.66 8.55 -5.18
C THR A 189 -8.60 9.28 -6.50
N GLU A 190 -7.52 10.00 -6.76
CA GLU A 190 -7.29 10.63 -8.06
C GLU A 190 -7.28 9.60 -9.20
N GLY A 191 -6.79 8.37 -8.94
CA GLY A 191 -6.83 7.28 -9.92
C GLY A 191 -8.25 6.77 -10.16
N PHE A 192 -9.07 6.65 -9.11
CA PHE A 192 -10.47 6.24 -9.23
C PHE A 192 -11.30 7.29 -9.96
N ALA A 193 -11.09 8.57 -9.69
CA ALA A 193 -11.78 9.65 -10.40
C ALA A 193 -11.53 9.62 -11.91
N GLN A 194 -10.34 9.22 -12.36
CA GLN A 194 -9.98 9.10 -13.76
C GLN A 194 -10.70 7.94 -14.49
N THR A 195 -11.27 6.98 -13.76
CA THR A 195 -12.03 5.87 -14.37
C THR A 195 -13.42 6.29 -14.86
N GLY A 196 -13.91 7.47 -14.48
CA GLY A 196 -15.26 7.94 -14.80
C GLY A 196 -16.38 7.21 -14.05
N PHE A 197 -16.04 6.33 -13.09
CA PHE A 197 -17.05 5.64 -12.29
C PHE A 197 -17.82 6.59 -11.35
N GLU A 198 -17.15 7.62 -10.82
CA GLU A 198 -17.81 8.57 -9.91
C GLU A 198 -18.89 9.35 -10.65
N GLY A 199 -20.14 9.25 -10.16
CA GLY A 199 -21.32 9.86 -10.79
C GLY A 199 -21.99 9.01 -11.89
N SER A 200 -21.32 7.96 -12.39
CA SER A 200 -21.93 7.01 -13.33
C SER A 200 -22.96 6.09 -12.65
N ASP A 201 -23.79 5.42 -13.42
CA ASP A 201 -24.75 4.46 -12.89
C ASP A 201 -24.02 3.26 -12.24
N ALA A 202 -22.89 2.84 -12.80
CA ALA A 202 -22.04 1.81 -12.20
C ALA A 202 -21.50 2.27 -10.82
N GLY A 203 -21.07 3.54 -10.69
CA GLY A 203 -20.66 4.11 -9.42
C GLY A 203 -21.79 4.20 -8.40
N LYS A 204 -23.00 4.57 -8.83
CA LYS A 204 -24.20 4.57 -7.97
C LYS A 204 -24.54 3.17 -7.46
N HIS A 205 -24.49 2.15 -8.35
CA HIS A 205 -24.69 0.75 -7.97
C HIS A 205 -23.65 0.27 -6.97
N MET A 206 -22.38 0.66 -7.15
CA MET A 206 -21.30 0.33 -6.24
C MET A 206 -21.53 0.94 -4.85
N VAL A 207 -21.96 2.19 -4.77
CA VAL A 207 -22.32 2.85 -3.51
C VAL A 207 -23.55 2.18 -2.88
N ALA A 208 -24.59 1.87 -3.66
CA ALA A 208 -25.80 1.21 -3.19
C ALA A 208 -25.52 -0.21 -2.67
N GLY A 209 -24.57 -0.93 -3.29
CA GLY A 209 -24.11 -2.25 -2.83
C GLY A 209 -23.17 -2.20 -1.63
N THR A 210 -22.69 -1.02 -1.23
CA THR A 210 -21.84 -0.86 -0.05
C THR A 210 -22.71 -0.64 1.20
N PRO A 211 -22.70 -1.56 2.18
CA PRO A 211 -23.54 -1.42 3.39
C PRO A 211 -23.40 -0.10 4.13
N LEU A 212 -22.20 0.51 4.17
CA LEU A 212 -22.00 1.83 4.75
C LEU A 212 -22.44 3.00 3.85
N GLY A 213 -23.03 2.73 2.68
CA GLY A 213 -23.69 3.71 1.81
C GLY A 213 -22.79 4.77 1.18
N ARG A 214 -21.47 4.53 1.11
CA ARG A 214 -20.50 5.46 0.51
C ARG A 214 -19.26 4.77 -0.06
N LEU A 215 -18.56 5.46 -0.92
CA LEU A 215 -17.18 5.10 -1.24
C LEU A 215 -16.28 5.31 0.00
N GLY A 216 -15.24 4.51 0.09
CA GLY A 216 -14.17 4.74 1.06
C GLY A 216 -13.40 6.02 0.73
N GLU A 217 -12.82 6.64 1.74
CA GLU A 217 -11.86 7.72 1.59
C GLU A 217 -10.44 7.18 1.86
N PRO A 218 -9.37 7.75 1.27
CA PRO A 218 -8.00 7.35 1.58
C PRO A 218 -7.70 7.31 3.07
N ALA A 219 -8.33 8.19 3.86
CA ALA A 219 -8.19 8.23 5.31
C ALA A 219 -8.78 6.99 6.01
N ASP A 220 -9.80 6.33 5.44
CA ASP A 220 -10.35 5.10 6.01
C ASP A 220 -9.29 3.98 5.97
N ILE A 221 -8.57 3.86 4.87
CA ILE A 221 -7.50 2.89 4.70
C ILE A 221 -6.26 3.26 5.54
N ALA A 222 -5.94 4.54 5.62
CA ALA A 222 -4.80 5.03 6.40
C ALA A 222 -4.92 4.72 7.90
N ARG A 223 -6.15 4.73 8.46
CA ARG A 223 -6.39 4.34 9.86
C ARG A 223 -6.10 2.85 10.09
N VAL A 224 -6.50 1.98 9.16
CA VAL A 224 -6.20 0.54 9.23
C VAL A 224 -4.70 0.32 9.10
N ALA A 225 -4.01 1.03 8.21
CA ALA A 225 -2.57 0.94 8.08
C ALA A 225 -1.84 1.40 9.36
N LEU A 226 -2.29 2.46 10.01
CA LEU A 226 -1.75 2.90 11.30
C LEU A 226 -1.93 1.83 12.39
N PHE A 227 -3.11 1.23 12.50
CA PHE A 227 -3.36 0.11 13.42
C PHE A 227 -2.38 -1.04 13.17
N LEU A 228 -2.22 -1.49 11.91
CA LEU A 228 -1.31 -2.58 11.56
C LEU A 228 0.17 -2.22 11.74
N ALA A 229 0.54 -0.94 11.65
CA ALA A 229 1.90 -0.47 11.89
C ALA A 229 2.25 -0.40 13.38
N SER A 230 1.26 -0.36 14.26
CA SER A 230 1.42 -0.13 15.70
C SER A 230 1.43 -1.42 16.53
N GLU A 231 1.76 -1.29 17.81
CA GLU A 231 1.71 -2.39 18.80
C GLU A 231 0.27 -2.84 19.11
N GLU A 232 -0.75 -2.05 18.75
CA GLU A 232 -2.16 -2.44 18.92
C GLU A 232 -2.53 -3.69 18.12
N SER A 233 -1.75 -4.00 17.06
CA SER A 233 -1.89 -5.21 16.24
C SER A 233 -0.80 -6.25 16.50
N ALA A 234 -0.16 -6.25 17.68
CA ALA A 234 0.99 -7.10 17.99
C ALA A 234 0.71 -8.62 17.84
N TRP A 235 -0.55 -9.06 17.96
CA TRP A 235 -0.95 -10.47 17.81
C TRP A 235 -1.55 -10.79 16.43
N LEU A 236 -1.41 -9.88 15.45
CA LEU A 236 -1.92 -10.07 14.08
C LEU A 236 -0.77 -10.24 13.09
N THR A 237 -0.69 -11.42 12.46
CA THR A 237 0.21 -11.67 11.34
C THR A 237 -0.41 -12.72 10.40
N GLY A 238 -0.22 -12.56 9.09
CA GLY A 238 -0.80 -13.40 8.06
C GLY A 238 -2.25 -13.06 7.72
N GLU A 239 -2.79 -11.99 8.32
CA GLU A 239 -4.18 -11.61 8.18
C GLU A 239 -4.43 -10.72 6.95
N ARG A 240 -5.61 -10.90 6.36
CA ARG A 240 -6.17 -10.03 5.33
C ARG A 240 -7.35 -9.26 5.91
N LEU A 241 -7.17 -7.98 6.13
CA LEU A 241 -8.21 -7.10 6.67
C LEU A 241 -8.98 -6.43 5.53
N THR A 242 -10.24 -6.80 5.36
CA THR A 242 -11.11 -6.15 4.38
C THR A 242 -11.59 -4.80 4.92
N ALA A 243 -11.28 -3.73 4.19
CA ALA A 243 -11.68 -2.36 4.50
C ALA A 243 -12.53 -1.79 3.35
N SER A 244 -13.78 -2.27 3.24
CA SER A 244 -14.63 -2.08 2.06
C SER A 244 -15.98 -1.40 2.35
N GLY A 245 -16.23 -1.03 3.60
CA GLY A 245 -17.56 -0.58 3.99
C GLY A 245 -18.63 -1.67 3.97
N GLY A 246 -18.18 -2.96 3.97
CA GLY A 246 -19.04 -4.14 3.93
C GLY A 246 -19.31 -4.66 2.51
N LEU A 247 -18.73 -4.06 1.48
CA LEU A 247 -18.78 -4.57 0.12
C LEU A 247 -17.88 -5.82 0.02
N ASN A 248 -18.51 -6.97 -0.16
CA ASN A 248 -17.88 -8.29 -0.30
C ASN A 248 -18.28 -8.91 -1.63
#